data_39d98a94691a4052082ec243893a47e1
#
_entry.id   39d98a94691a4052082ec243893a47e1
#
_cell.length_a   1.000
_cell.length_b   1.000
_cell.length_c   1.000
_cell.angle_alpha   90.00
_cell.angle_beta   90.00
_cell.angle_gamma   90.00
#
_symmetry.space_group_name_H-M   'P 1'
#
loop_
_entity.id
_entity.type
_entity.pdbx_description
1 polymer ?
#
loop_
_entity_poly.entity_id
_entity_poly.type
_entity_poly.pdbx_seq_one_letter_code
_entity_poly.pdbx_strand_id
1 'polypeptide(L)'
;MEGCDELLVEILGTAYEVAIKMTSIQYYDSPLGHMLMAADELGLSGLWFEGSKYYADRLPAGYLEQKTEILSVGKRWLDLYFGGQKPDFLPPLHSEGTAFQKSVWDILLEIPYGKTISYGEIAGHIALKQGIFRMSAQAVGGAIGRNPISIIIPCHRVVGADGSLTGYAGGLDRKIKLLELEHSAIGL
;
A
#
# COMPACT_ATOMS: atom_id res chain seq x y z
N MET A 1 14.19 -37.84 -32.20
CA MET A 1 14.01 -37.81 -30.75
C MET A 1 14.39 -36.45 -30.13
N GLU A 2 14.85 -35.49 -30.93
CA GLU A 2 15.33 -34.17 -30.44
C GLU A 2 14.23 -33.10 -30.27
N GLY A 3 13.05 -33.30 -30.85
CA GLY A 3 11.99 -32.28 -30.80
C GLY A 3 11.09 -32.33 -29.55
N CYS A 4 11.18 -33.37 -28.72
CA CYS A 4 10.32 -33.50 -27.51
C CYS A 4 10.89 -32.74 -26.30
N ASP A 5 12.22 -32.62 -26.21
CA ASP A 5 12.89 -31.93 -25.09
C ASP A 5 12.79 -30.42 -25.21
N GLU A 6 12.86 -29.85 -26.43
CA GLU A 6 12.69 -28.41 -26.64
C GLU A 6 11.26 -27.94 -26.31
N LEU A 7 10.25 -28.74 -26.69
CA LEU A 7 8.85 -28.41 -26.40
C LEU A 7 8.57 -28.47 -24.88
N LEU A 8 9.17 -29.42 -24.17
CA LEU A 8 9.06 -29.54 -22.71
C LEU A 8 9.73 -28.38 -21.98
N VAL A 9 10.88 -27.93 -22.44
CA VAL A 9 11.58 -26.77 -21.88
C VAL A 9 10.79 -25.48 -22.12
N GLU A 10 10.18 -25.31 -23.29
CA GLU A 10 9.35 -24.15 -23.61
C GLU A 10 8.04 -24.15 -22.80
N ILE A 11 7.37 -25.30 -22.65
CA ILE A 11 6.16 -25.44 -21.82
C ILE A 11 6.49 -25.25 -20.33
N LEU A 12 7.59 -25.81 -19.84
CA LEU A 12 8.03 -25.62 -18.46
C LEU A 12 8.50 -24.19 -18.20
N GLY A 13 9.17 -23.55 -19.15
CA GLY A 13 9.57 -22.16 -19.10
C GLY A 13 8.37 -21.21 -19.04
N THR A 14 7.37 -21.41 -19.91
CA THR A 14 6.14 -20.60 -19.90
C THR A 14 5.27 -20.88 -18.66
N ALA A 15 5.19 -22.14 -18.19
CA ALA A 15 4.48 -22.47 -16.95
C ALA A 15 5.19 -21.86 -15.72
N TYR A 16 6.51 -21.84 -15.72
CA TYR A 16 7.30 -21.20 -14.66
C TYR A 16 7.16 -19.68 -14.69
N GLU A 17 7.20 -19.02 -15.85
CA GLU A 17 6.93 -17.58 -16.00
C GLU A 17 5.50 -17.21 -15.61
N VAL A 18 4.51 -18.04 -15.89
CA VAL A 18 3.12 -17.84 -15.48
C VAL A 18 2.99 -18.03 -13.96
N ALA A 19 3.67 -19.00 -13.36
CA ALA A 19 3.69 -19.20 -11.91
C ALA A 19 4.34 -18.01 -11.18
N ILE A 20 5.37 -17.40 -11.78
CA ILE A 20 6.08 -16.22 -11.25
C ILE A 20 5.19 -14.96 -11.21
N LYS A 21 4.12 -14.89 -12.01
CA LYS A 21 3.19 -13.74 -12.06
C LYS A 21 1.88 -13.96 -11.30
N MET A 22 1.73 -15.06 -10.56
CA MET A 22 0.46 -15.33 -9.87
C MET A 22 0.33 -14.48 -8.60
N THR A 23 -0.67 -13.62 -8.60
CA THR A 23 -1.07 -12.88 -7.41
C THR A 23 -1.83 -13.81 -6.46
N SER A 24 -1.39 -13.85 -5.21
CA SER A 24 -2.07 -14.53 -4.11
C SER A 24 -2.85 -13.53 -3.28
N ILE A 25 -4.04 -13.91 -2.82
CA ILE A 25 -4.85 -13.06 -1.96
C ILE A 25 -5.17 -13.76 -0.64
N GLN A 26 -5.44 -12.96 0.38
CA GLN A 26 -5.98 -13.38 1.67
C GLN A 26 -6.82 -12.25 2.28
N TYR A 27 -7.93 -12.63 2.92
CA TYR A 27 -8.73 -11.68 3.68
C TYR A 27 -8.18 -11.50 5.10
N TYR A 28 -8.40 -10.31 5.65
CA TYR A 28 -8.02 -9.96 7.01
C TYR A 28 -9.15 -9.19 7.71
N ASP A 29 -9.58 -9.70 8.86
CA ASP A 29 -10.62 -9.07 9.68
C ASP A 29 -9.98 -8.09 10.65
N SER A 30 -10.03 -6.81 10.32
CA SER A 30 -9.52 -5.75 11.18
C SER A 30 -10.62 -5.17 12.08
N PRO A 31 -10.26 -4.52 13.21
CA PRO A 31 -11.24 -3.77 14.02
C PRO A 31 -11.95 -2.65 13.24
N LEU A 32 -11.44 -2.25 12.09
CA LEU A 32 -11.99 -1.20 11.23
C LEU A 32 -12.74 -1.73 10.00
N GLY A 33 -12.95 -3.04 9.93
CA GLY A 33 -13.66 -3.74 8.88
C GLY A 33 -12.80 -4.72 8.09
N HIS A 34 -13.44 -5.44 7.19
CA HIS A 34 -12.78 -6.44 6.36
C HIS A 34 -11.78 -5.81 5.40
N MET A 35 -10.66 -6.47 5.21
CA MET A 35 -9.60 -6.06 4.29
C MET A 35 -9.20 -7.19 3.37
N LEU A 36 -8.80 -6.84 2.16
CA LEU A 36 -8.20 -7.74 1.19
C LEU A 36 -6.70 -7.44 1.10
N MET A 37 -5.87 -8.45 1.29
CA MET A 37 -4.44 -8.43 1.03
C MET A 37 -4.13 -9.12 -0.30
N ALA A 38 -3.23 -8.56 -1.07
CA ALA A 38 -2.70 -9.18 -2.28
C ALA A 38 -1.17 -9.14 -2.26
N ALA A 39 -0.55 -10.19 -2.77
CA ALA A 39 0.89 -10.30 -2.90
C ALA A 39 1.28 -11.10 -4.13
N ASP A 40 2.41 -10.77 -4.70
CA ASP A 40 3.15 -11.61 -5.64
C ASP A 40 4.44 -12.13 -4.96
N GLU A 41 5.36 -12.68 -5.73
CA GLU A 41 6.64 -13.21 -5.23
C GLU A 41 7.61 -12.12 -4.73
N LEU A 42 7.42 -10.86 -5.16
CA LEU A 42 8.28 -9.72 -4.82
C LEU A 42 7.82 -9.01 -3.55
N GLY A 43 6.51 -9.04 -3.23
CA GLY A 43 6.01 -8.36 -2.05
C GLY A 43 4.48 -8.20 -2.04
N LEU A 44 4.00 -7.49 -1.03
CA LEU A 44 2.62 -7.04 -0.97
C LEU A 44 2.36 -6.06 -2.13
N SER A 45 1.38 -6.36 -2.96
CA SER A 45 0.95 -5.53 -4.09
C SER A 45 -0.34 -4.77 -3.80
N GLY A 46 -1.08 -5.19 -2.76
CA GLY A 46 -2.31 -4.55 -2.36
C GLY A 46 -2.74 -4.82 -0.92
N LEU A 47 -3.40 -3.82 -0.33
CA LEU A 47 -4.07 -3.92 0.97
C LEU A 47 -5.19 -2.87 1.01
N TRP A 48 -6.44 -3.31 0.95
CA TRP A 48 -7.58 -2.42 0.84
C TRP A 48 -8.64 -2.77 1.87
N PHE A 49 -9.26 -1.75 2.45
CA PHE A 49 -10.52 -1.94 3.17
C PHE A 49 -11.65 -2.21 2.20
N GLU A 50 -12.50 -3.16 2.51
CA GLU A 50 -13.74 -3.39 1.76
C GLU A 50 -14.58 -2.11 1.68
N GLY A 51 -15.14 -1.84 0.50
CA GLY A 51 -15.92 -0.63 0.22
C GLY A 51 -15.10 0.66 0.09
N SER A 52 -13.75 0.61 0.13
CA SER A 52 -12.92 1.78 -0.12
C SER A 52 -12.97 2.21 -1.59
N LYS A 53 -12.75 3.50 -1.81
CA LYS A 53 -12.51 4.01 -3.18
C LYS A 53 -11.26 3.33 -3.74
N TYR A 54 -11.33 2.75 -4.91
CA TYR A 54 -10.25 1.99 -5.55
C TYR A 54 -9.98 0.61 -4.91
N TYR A 55 -11.00 0.02 -4.25
CA TYR A 55 -10.91 -1.34 -3.73
C TYR A 55 -10.53 -2.32 -4.85
N ALA A 56 -9.41 -3.01 -4.68
CA ALA A 56 -8.89 -4.03 -5.59
C ALA A 56 -8.79 -3.61 -7.07
N ASP A 57 -8.76 -2.29 -7.38
CA ASP A 57 -8.77 -1.78 -8.77
C ASP A 57 -7.54 -2.18 -9.59
N ARG A 58 -6.49 -2.65 -8.92
CA ARG A 58 -5.25 -3.15 -9.53
C ARG A 58 -5.03 -4.65 -9.34
N LEU A 59 -6.02 -5.36 -8.80
CA LEU A 59 -5.92 -6.80 -8.64
C LEU A 59 -6.05 -7.48 -10.01
N PRO A 60 -5.08 -8.30 -10.44
CA PRO A 60 -5.18 -9.05 -11.69
C PRO A 60 -6.38 -9.98 -11.69
N ALA A 61 -6.96 -10.24 -12.87
CA ALA A 61 -8.10 -11.15 -13.01
C ALA A 61 -7.78 -12.61 -12.61
N GLY A 62 -6.50 -13.01 -12.72
CA GLY A 62 -6.03 -14.34 -12.34
C GLY A 62 -5.29 -14.28 -11.00
N TYR A 63 -5.99 -14.43 -9.91
CA TYR A 63 -5.41 -14.55 -8.56
C TYR A 63 -5.82 -15.88 -7.92
N LEU A 64 -5.05 -16.30 -6.91
CA LEU A 64 -5.38 -17.45 -6.07
C LEU A 64 -5.62 -17.03 -4.63
N GLU A 65 -6.69 -17.52 -4.04
CA GLU A 65 -6.87 -17.41 -2.59
C GLU A 65 -6.02 -18.48 -1.92
N GLN A 66 -4.86 -18.10 -1.43
CA GLN A 66 -3.92 -18.99 -0.77
C GLN A 66 -3.02 -18.25 0.21
N LYS A 67 -2.55 -18.99 1.20
CA LYS A 67 -1.59 -18.48 2.17
C LYS A 67 -0.18 -18.53 1.58
N THR A 68 0.53 -17.39 1.62
CA THR A 68 1.95 -17.28 1.27
C THR A 68 2.74 -16.73 2.45
N GLU A 69 4.07 -16.83 2.38
CA GLU A 69 4.93 -16.26 3.41
C GLU A 69 4.78 -14.73 3.47
N ILE A 70 4.75 -14.05 2.32
CA ILE A 70 4.58 -12.59 2.23
C ILE A 70 3.26 -12.14 2.86
N LEU A 71 2.14 -12.81 2.54
CA LEU A 71 0.83 -12.52 3.14
C LEU A 71 0.83 -12.79 4.64
N SER A 72 1.54 -13.84 5.10
CA SER A 72 1.67 -14.15 6.52
C SER A 72 2.47 -13.09 7.28
N VAL A 73 3.53 -12.55 6.67
CA VAL A 73 4.30 -11.42 7.22
C VAL A 73 3.44 -10.15 7.26
N GLY A 74 2.67 -9.86 6.19
CA GLY A 74 1.71 -8.77 6.15
C GLY A 74 0.65 -8.87 7.25
N LYS A 75 0.08 -10.07 7.43
CA LYS A 75 -0.86 -10.34 8.50
C LYS A 75 -0.26 -10.10 9.89
N ARG A 76 0.93 -10.61 10.15
CA ARG A 76 1.63 -10.39 11.43
C ARG A 76 1.88 -8.91 11.69
N TRP A 77 2.22 -8.14 10.65
CA TRP A 77 2.39 -6.69 10.77
C TRP A 77 1.07 -6.02 11.18
N LEU A 78 -0.05 -6.40 10.56
CA LEU A 78 -1.39 -5.88 10.89
C LEU A 78 -1.84 -6.29 12.30
N ASP A 79 -1.56 -7.53 12.73
CA ASP A 79 -1.88 -8.01 14.08
C ASP A 79 -1.17 -7.15 15.16
N LEU A 80 0.11 -6.81 14.94
CA LEU A 80 0.87 -5.91 15.83
C LEU A 80 0.29 -4.49 15.80
N TYR A 81 0.05 -3.96 14.59
CA TYR A 81 -0.45 -2.59 14.41
C TYR A 81 -1.82 -2.40 15.08
N PHE A 82 -2.79 -3.27 14.81
CA PHE A 82 -4.11 -3.19 15.43
C PHE A 82 -4.11 -3.60 16.89
N GLY A 83 -3.08 -4.29 17.36
CA GLY A 83 -2.79 -4.51 18.78
C GLY A 83 -2.21 -3.29 19.49
N GLY A 84 -2.12 -2.12 18.83
CA GLY A 84 -1.60 -0.87 19.41
C GLY A 84 -0.07 -0.83 19.53
N GLN A 85 0.62 -1.72 18.84
CA GLN A 85 2.07 -1.75 18.82
C GLN A 85 2.61 -1.13 17.52
N LYS A 86 3.71 -0.39 17.63
CA LYS A 86 4.45 0.02 16.43
C LYS A 86 5.23 -1.19 15.90
N PRO A 87 4.90 -1.74 14.70
CA PRO A 87 5.71 -2.80 14.13
C PRO A 87 7.16 -2.31 13.87
N ASP A 88 8.14 -3.14 14.18
CA ASP A 88 9.56 -2.85 14.06
C ASP A 88 10.17 -3.36 12.74
N PHE A 89 9.34 -3.91 11.87
CA PHE A 89 9.71 -4.38 10.54
C PHE A 89 8.73 -3.88 9.48
N LEU A 90 9.15 -3.90 8.22
CA LEU A 90 8.31 -3.63 7.05
C LEU A 90 8.22 -4.91 6.21
N PRO A 91 7.00 -5.39 5.86
CA PRO A 91 6.88 -6.49 4.90
C PRO A 91 7.47 -6.08 3.54
N PRO A 92 7.93 -7.01 2.71
CA PRO A 92 8.28 -6.70 1.34
C PRO A 92 7.10 -6.05 0.63
N LEU A 93 7.33 -4.92 -0.05
CA LEU A 93 6.30 -4.18 -0.77
C LEU A 93 6.60 -4.18 -2.27
N HIS A 94 5.60 -4.50 -3.08
CA HIS A 94 5.66 -4.45 -4.54
C HIS A 94 4.46 -3.68 -5.09
N SER A 95 4.44 -2.36 -4.85
CA SER A 95 3.35 -1.51 -5.32
C SER A 95 3.54 -1.10 -6.79
N GLU A 96 2.53 -1.33 -7.62
CA GLU A 96 2.50 -0.83 -8.99
C GLU A 96 1.99 0.62 -9.04
N GLY A 97 2.62 1.44 -9.88
CA GLY A 97 2.24 2.83 -10.03
C GLY A 97 3.19 3.59 -10.94
N THR A 98 2.81 4.82 -11.30
CA THR A 98 3.70 5.72 -12.04
C THR A 98 4.92 6.11 -11.18
N ALA A 99 6.01 6.53 -11.82
CA ALA A 99 7.20 7.00 -11.11
C ALA A 99 6.86 8.11 -10.08
N PHE A 100 5.94 9.01 -10.44
CA PHE A 100 5.46 10.05 -9.53
C PHE A 100 4.70 9.47 -8.33
N GLN A 101 3.78 8.51 -8.54
CA GLN A 101 3.07 7.86 -7.44
C GLN A 101 4.03 7.15 -6.50
N LYS A 102 4.97 6.38 -7.04
CA LYS A 102 5.99 5.68 -6.24
C LYS A 102 6.82 6.65 -5.41
N SER A 103 7.28 7.76 -6.00
CA SER A 103 8.05 8.78 -5.25
C SER A 103 7.25 9.45 -4.13
N VAL A 104 5.93 9.58 -4.28
CA VAL A 104 5.05 10.06 -3.20
C VAL A 104 4.91 8.99 -2.12
N TRP A 105 4.68 7.73 -2.48
CA TRP A 105 4.52 6.64 -1.52
C TRP A 105 5.81 6.35 -0.73
N ASP A 106 6.99 6.52 -1.34
CA ASP A 106 8.28 6.45 -0.65
C ASP A 106 8.36 7.48 0.49
N ILE A 107 7.92 8.73 0.23
CA ILE A 107 7.86 9.77 1.28
C ILE A 107 6.84 9.39 2.37
N LEU A 108 5.71 8.77 2.00
CA LEU A 108 4.76 8.33 3.03
C LEU A 108 5.37 7.32 3.99
N LEU A 109 6.20 6.40 3.51
CA LEU A 109 6.89 5.40 4.34
C LEU A 109 7.87 6.02 5.33
N GLU A 110 8.37 7.23 5.05
CA GLU A 110 9.27 7.96 5.92
C GLU A 110 8.54 8.67 7.09
N ILE A 111 7.19 8.78 7.03
CA ILE A 111 6.41 9.44 8.10
C ILE A 111 6.38 8.55 9.35
N PRO A 112 6.93 9.01 10.50
CA PRO A 112 6.97 8.18 11.69
C PRO A 112 5.58 7.85 12.22
N TYR A 113 5.46 6.70 12.90
CA TYR A 113 4.28 6.30 13.67
C TYR A 113 3.89 7.40 14.66
N GLY A 114 2.60 7.77 14.70
CA GLY A 114 2.08 8.83 15.55
C GLY A 114 2.42 10.26 15.11
N LYS A 115 2.95 10.44 13.89
CA LYS A 115 3.21 11.78 13.32
C LYS A 115 2.38 11.98 12.07
N THR A 116 2.09 13.25 11.80
CA THR A 116 1.38 13.68 10.59
C THR A 116 2.24 14.65 9.77
N ILE A 117 1.95 14.74 8.49
CA ILE A 117 2.57 15.68 7.54
C ILE A 117 1.47 16.28 6.66
N SER A 118 1.64 17.50 6.19
CA SER A 118 0.70 18.11 5.27
C SER A 118 0.97 17.75 3.81
N TYR A 119 -0.08 17.83 2.96
CA TYR A 119 0.07 17.71 1.50
C TYR A 119 1.10 18.69 0.92
N GLY A 120 1.16 19.90 1.51
CA GLY A 120 2.10 20.94 1.08
C GLY A 120 3.54 20.59 1.37
N GLU A 121 3.83 20.04 2.55
CA GLU A 121 5.18 19.59 2.92
C GLU A 121 5.64 18.43 2.02
N ILE A 122 4.80 17.45 1.73
CA ILE A 122 5.13 16.37 0.77
C ILE A 122 5.41 16.97 -0.61
N ALA A 123 4.61 17.94 -1.07
CA ALA A 123 4.83 18.62 -2.34
C ALA A 123 6.18 19.35 -2.35
N GLY A 124 6.57 19.98 -1.24
CA GLY A 124 7.89 20.59 -1.06
C GLY A 124 9.03 19.57 -1.17
N HIS A 125 8.91 18.43 -0.49
CA HIS A 125 9.90 17.34 -0.57
C HIS A 125 10.06 16.79 -2.00
N ILE A 126 8.96 16.59 -2.73
CA ILE A 126 9.00 16.16 -4.13
C ILE A 126 9.68 17.20 -5.01
N ALA A 127 9.32 18.49 -4.85
CA ALA A 127 9.90 19.57 -5.63
C ALA A 127 11.41 19.64 -5.43
N LEU A 128 11.87 19.55 -4.18
CA LEU A 128 13.30 19.54 -3.84
C LEU A 128 14.02 18.33 -4.45
N LYS A 129 13.46 17.13 -4.30
CA LYS A 129 14.02 15.87 -4.82
C LYS A 129 14.14 15.86 -6.35
N GLN A 130 13.20 16.51 -7.04
CA GLN A 130 13.17 16.59 -8.51
C GLN A 130 13.88 17.82 -9.07
N GLY A 131 14.38 18.74 -8.21
CA GLY A 131 15.02 19.97 -8.65
C GLY A 131 14.08 20.94 -9.38
N ILE A 132 12.76 20.90 -9.07
CA ILE A 132 11.74 21.78 -9.65
C ILE A 132 11.32 22.85 -8.65
N PHE A 133 10.94 24.02 -9.16
CA PHE A 133 10.58 25.17 -8.31
C PHE A 133 9.34 24.89 -7.42
N ARG A 134 8.35 24.15 -7.92
CA ARG A 134 7.09 23.91 -7.21
C ARG A 134 6.43 22.61 -7.64
N MET A 135 5.81 21.91 -6.70
CA MET A 135 4.91 20.77 -6.94
C MET A 135 3.49 21.10 -6.44
N SER A 136 2.48 20.63 -7.18
CA SER A 136 1.08 20.81 -6.78
C SER A 136 0.69 19.88 -5.64
N ALA A 137 0.21 20.43 -4.52
CA ALA A 137 -0.36 19.66 -3.41
C ALA A 137 -1.59 18.82 -3.87
N GLN A 138 -2.33 19.31 -4.87
CA GLN A 138 -3.46 18.55 -5.47
C GLN A 138 -2.96 17.31 -6.22
N ALA A 139 -1.86 17.43 -6.99
CA ALA A 139 -1.26 16.28 -7.67
C ALA A 139 -0.74 15.24 -6.67
N VAL A 140 -0.09 15.71 -5.59
CA VAL A 140 0.33 14.86 -4.46
C VAL A 140 -0.87 14.16 -3.83
N GLY A 141 -1.95 14.89 -3.55
CA GLY A 141 -3.20 14.31 -3.01
C GLY A 141 -3.80 13.25 -3.92
N GLY A 142 -3.74 13.45 -5.25
CA GLY A 142 -4.15 12.45 -6.23
C GLY A 142 -3.30 11.16 -6.16
N ALA A 143 -1.98 11.29 -6.02
CA ALA A 143 -1.07 10.15 -5.88
C ALA A 143 -1.27 9.42 -4.55
N ILE A 144 -1.47 10.16 -3.44
CA ILE A 144 -1.78 9.61 -2.11
C ILE A 144 -3.09 8.82 -2.13
N GLY A 145 -4.14 9.37 -2.79
CA GLY A 145 -5.43 8.69 -2.90
C GLY A 145 -5.40 7.39 -3.69
N ARG A 146 -4.37 7.18 -4.50
CA ARG A 146 -4.14 5.95 -5.29
C ARG A 146 -3.19 4.96 -4.62
N ASN A 147 -2.85 5.18 -3.34
CA ASN A 147 -2.04 4.22 -2.58
C ASN A 147 -2.71 2.84 -2.57
N PRO A 148 -2.06 1.79 -3.11
CA PRO A 148 -2.63 0.46 -3.18
C PRO A 148 -2.49 -0.33 -1.87
N ILE A 149 -1.62 0.09 -0.93
CA ILE A 149 -1.30 -0.65 0.29
C ILE A 149 -1.64 0.22 1.51
N SER A 150 -2.94 0.25 1.85
CA SER A 150 -3.44 1.04 2.97
C SER A 150 -2.75 0.68 4.30
N ILE A 151 -2.64 1.62 5.20
CA ILE A 151 -2.04 1.52 6.54
C ILE A 151 -0.51 1.34 6.48
N ILE A 152 0.00 0.30 5.84
CA ILE A 152 1.44 0.01 5.76
C ILE A 152 2.16 1.16 5.03
N ILE A 153 1.62 1.61 3.89
CA ILE A 153 1.98 2.91 3.32
C ILE A 153 1.03 3.94 3.92
N PRO A 154 1.47 4.76 4.89
CA PRO A 154 0.59 5.42 5.84
C PRO A 154 -0.05 6.70 5.30
N CYS A 155 -0.85 6.60 4.23
CA CYS A 155 -1.55 7.74 3.64
C CYS A 155 -2.57 8.40 4.61
N HIS A 156 -3.00 7.71 5.67
CA HIS A 156 -3.82 8.27 6.74
C HIS A 156 -3.09 9.33 7.56
N ARG A 157 -1.73 9.33 7.59
CA ARG A 157 -0.91 10.35 8.30
C ARG A 157 -0.81 11.68 7.56
N VAL A 158 -1.43 11.82 6.38
CA VAL A 158 -1.39 13.08 5.63
C VAL A 158 -2.64 13.91 5.93
N VAL A 159 -2.44 15.16 6.34
CA VAL A 159 -3.48 16.09 6.78
C VAL A 159 -3.46 17.39 5.98
N GLY A 160 -4.47 18.25 6.16
CA GLY A 160 -4.45 19.62 5.65
C GLY A 160 -3.33 20.46 6.29
N ALA A 161 -3.00 21.61 5.69
CA ALA A 161 -1.98 22.51 6.23
C ALA A 161 -2.39 23.12 7.61
N ASP A 162 -3.66 23.16 7.87
CA ASP A 162 -4.27 23.59 9.14
C ASP A 162 -4.51 22.43 10.12
N GLY A 163 -4.02 21.23 9.81
CA GLY A 163 -4.26 19.99 10.55
C GLY A 163 -5.60 19.33 10.27
N SER A 164 -6.43 19.89 9.40
CA SER A 164 -7.73 19.34 9.06
C SER A 164 -7.63 17.95 8.42
N LEU A 165 -8.59 17.08 8.78
CA LEU A 165 -8.68 15.74 8.22
C LEU A 165 -9.39 15.79 6.87
N THR A 166 -8.62 15.67 5.80
CA THR A 166 -9.12 15.66 4.44
C THR A 166 -8.74 14.37 3.73
N GLY A 167 -9.62 13.89 2.85
CA GLY A 167 -9.39 12.83 1.88
C GLY A 167 -8.70 11.57 2.43
N TYR A 168 -9.41 10.45 2.42
CA TYR A 168 -8.84 9.11 2.64
C TYR A 168 -9.64 8.10 1.81
N ALA A 169 -8.97 7.25 1.06
CA ALA A 169 -9.65 6.28 0.19
C ALA A 169 -10.50 5.30 1.00
N GLY A 170 -10.09 4.97 2.22
CA GLY A 170 -10.83 4.11 3.15
C GLY A 170 -11.93 4.81 3.93
N GLY A 171 -12.17 6.12 3.72
CA GLY A 171 -13.16 6.92 4.47
C GLY A 171 -12.59 7.65 5.69
N LEU A 172 -13.10 8.82 5.99
CA LEU A 172 -12.58 9.68 7.08
C LEU A 172 -12.70 9.03 8.45
N ASP A 173 -13.77 8.28 8.71
CA ASP A 173 -13.96 7.58 10.00
C ASP A 173 -12.81 6.61 10.30
N ARG A 174 -12.36 5.86 9.27
CA ARG A 174 -11.21 4.98 9.42
C ARG A 174 -9.92 5.75 9.61
N LYS A 175 -9.75 6.88 8.92
CA LYS A 175 -8.57 7.75 9.08
C LYS A 175 -8.46 8.26 10.51
N ILE A 176 -9.55 8.75 11.10
CA ILE A 176 -9.60 9.21 12.48
C ILE A 176 -9.16 8.08 13.42
N LYS A 177 -9.78 6.91 13.31
CA LYS A 177 -9.49 5.76 14.17
C LYS A 177 -8.05 5.26 14.05
N LEU A 178 -7.45 5.31 12.84
CA LEU A 178 -6.04 4.96 12.64
C LEU A 178 -5.12 5.98 13.32
N LEU A 179 -5.40 7.27 13.21
CA LEU A 179 -4.63 8.33 13.89
C LEU A 179 -4.79 8.26 15.41
N GLU A 180 -5.99 7.96 15.91
CA GLU A 180 -6.24 7.73 17.35
C GLU A 180 -5.45 6.51 17.86
N LEU A 181 -5.46 5.40 17.10
CA LEU A 181 -4.69 4.20 17.43
C LEU A 181 -3.19 4.50 17.55
N GLU A 182 -2.70 5.38 16.69
CA GLU A 182 -1.30 5.81 16.70
C GLU A 182 -1.02 6.91 17.73
N HIS A 183 -2.00 7.35 18.52
CA HIS A 183 -1.90 8.48 19.43
C HIS A 183 -1.39 9.76 18.74
N SER A 184 -1.73 9.94 17.46
CA SER A 184 -1.37 11.14 16.70
C SER A 184 -2.13 12.34 17.22
N ALA A 185 -1.47 13.50 17.29
CA ALA A 185 -2.13 14.76 17.53
C ALA A 185 -2.99 15.10 16.30
N ILE A 186 -4.31 14.99 16.42
CA ILE A 186 -5.27 15.41 15.40
C ILE A 186 -5.94 16.69 15.85
N GLY A 187 -5.91 17.73 15.01
CA GLY A 187 -6.73 18.92 15.18
C GLY A 187 -8.20 18.55 14.90
N LEU A 188 -8.99 18.40 15.95
CA LEU A 188 -10.45 18.28 15.91
C LEU A 188 -11.07 19.65 15.99
#